data_e30a00551b40e85d453ae69a4e357e94
#
_entry.id   e30a00551b40e85d453ae69a4e357e94
#
_cell.length_a   1.000
_cell.length_b   1.000
_cell.length_c   1.000
_cell.angle_alpha   90.00
_cell.angle_beta   90.00
_cell.angle_gamma   90.00
#
_symmetry.space_group_name_H-M   'P 1'
#
loop_
_entity.id
_entity.type
_entity.pdbx_description
1 polymer ?
#
loop_
_entity_poly.entity_id
_entity_poly.type
_entity_poly.pdbx_seq_one_letter_code
_entity_poly.pdbx_strand_id
1 'polypeptide(L)'
;MSTKPPPIPVENFVRMLAWSMRDIQSEDLAMLGEESFDHTADLLGFLLAHHVDRAVRQGLYRSYQPVEDMILGLRGTLDPWQTTSRLGQLSGKTVCRWDELDTNHPIHRGIAYHADLLLATNHLEPHTRMKLEEGVEALKCARGTPHDGELLFRQRLPHHLPEYQHIVRICRLIQQSSIPSEETGELEVLDLREQKKWMHIIFEGFLYKWFKVSLRRSGWKVRQRKYRWSEPNGQSPRLPALITDIVLEHEAAQRAWVIDAKYYIKPLASSKQGASMVRSSHINQMYAYMQSAQHQHPSWKVGGMLMYAEPANGAFGVTHSVHDFPLHAVTLNLDQSWQDVLEDLQELAERMVNAPVDA
;
A
#
# COMPACT_ATOMS: atom_id res chain seq x y z
N MET A 1 -27.14 10.78 -15.13
CA MET A 1 -25.79 10.75 -15.70
C MET A 1 -24.82 10.44 -14.57
N SER A 2 -24.21 9.29 -14.62
CA SER A 2 -23.25 8.84 -13.61
C SER A 2 -22.04 9.79 -13.60
N THR A 3 -21.77 10.43 -12.47
CA THR A 3 -20.63 11.35 -12.26
C THR A 3 -19.39 10.57 -11.81
N LYS A 4 -19.12 9.43 -12.45
CA LYS A 4 -17.89 8.69 -12.20
C LYS A 4 -16.75 9.46 -12.86
N PRO A 5 -15.66 9.81 -12.17
CA PRO A 5 -14.51 10.36 -12.83
C PRO A 5 -13.95 9.33 -13.82
N PRO A 6 -13.31 9.77 -14.91
CA PRO A 6 -12.58 8.84 -15.75
C PRO A 6 -11.55 8.12 -14.87
N PRO A 7 -11.43 6.80 -14.99
CA PRO A 7 -10.46 6.05 -14.21
C PRO A 7 -9.06 6.51 -14.62
N ILE A 8 -8.21 6.77 -13.63
CA ILE A 8 -6.77 6.96 -13.86
C ILE A 8 -6.27 5.77 -14.69
N PRO A 9 -5.45 5.98 -15.74
CA PRO A 9 -4.87 4.88 -16.50
C PRO A 9 -4.27 3.83 -15.56
N VAL A 10 -4.53 2.55 -15.82
CA VAL A 10 -4.02 1.48 -14.95
C VAL A 10 -2.52 1.57 -14.83
N GLU A 11 -1.83 1.92 -15.90
CA GLU A 11 -0.40 2.12 -15.92
C GLU A 11 0.07 3.16 -14.87
N ASN A 12 -0.58 4.32 -14.81
CA ASN A 12 -0.25 5.36 -13.83
C ASN A 12 -0.59 4.90 -12.40
N PHE A 13 -1.70 4.20 -12.23
CA PHE A 13 -2.06 3.58 -10.95
C PHE A 13 -0.99 2.59 -10.50
N VAL A 14 -0.55 1.69 -11.40
CA VAL A 14 0.54 0.72 -11.16
C VAL A 14 1.81 1.43 -10.71
N ARG A 15 2.21 2.46 -11.43
CA ARG A 15 3.43 3.22 -11.14
C ARG A 15 3.33 3.94 -9.79
N MET A 16 2.18 4.55 -9.48
CA MET A 16 1.94 5.14 -8.16
C MET A 16 1.97 4.09 -7.06
N LEU A 17 1.33 2.94 -7.27
CA LEU A 17 1.34 1.81 -6.33
C LEU A 17 2.77 1.35 -6.06
N ALA A 18 3.56 1.19 -7.11
CA ALA A 18 4.96 0.81 -7.04
C ALA A 18 5.80 1.83 -6.25
N TRP A 19 5.60 3.11 -6.48
CA TRP A 19 6.24 4.15 -5.68
C TRP A 19 5.79 4.17 -4.23
N SER A 20 4.50 3.94 -3.95
CA SER A 20 3.95 3.96 -2.60
C SER A 20 4.44 2.79 -1.75
N MET A 21 4.64 1.63 -2.35
CA MET A 21 5.18 0.45 -1.69
C MET A 21 6.68 0.63 -1.44
N ARG A 22 7.10 0.56 -0.18
CA ARG A 22 8.50 0.85 0.25
C ARG A 22 9.58 0.02 -0.43
N ASP A 23 9.23 -1.09 -1.05
CA ASP A 23 10.17 -2.14 -1.42
C ASP A 23 9.96 -2.68 -2.85
N ILE A 24 9.19 -1.99 -3.71
CA ILE A 24 9.21 -2.31 -5.14
C ILE A 24 10.55 -1.83 -5.69
N GLN A 25 11.33 -2.77 -6.18
CA GLN A 25 12.64 -2.49 -6.76
C GLN A 25 12.48 -1.89 -8.15
N SER A 26 13.50 -1.19 -8.64
CA SER A 26 13.50 -0.61 -9.99
C SER A 26 13.29 -1.67 -11.09
N GLU A 27 13.64 -2.92 -10.83
CA GLU A 27 13.43 -4.05 -11.72
C GLU A 27 11.95 -4.42 -11.86
N ASP A 28 11.19 -4.38 -10.74
CA ASP A 28 9.73 -4.63 -10.75
C ASP A 28 9.00 -3.53 -11.53
N LEU A 29 9.48 -2.27 -11.42
CA LEU A 29 8.95 -1.15 -12.20
C LEU A 29 9.21 -1.29 -13.71
N ALA A 30 10.37 -1.79 -14.09
CA ALA A 30 10.71 -2.03 -15.49
C ALA A 30 9.81 -3.12 -16.09
N MET A 31 9.54 -4.19 -15.35
CA MET A 31 8.63 -5.25 -15.78
C MET A 31 7.18 -4.75 -15.94
N LEU A 32 6.73 -3.89 -15.02
CA LEU A 32 5.39 -3.29 -15.10
C LEU A 32 5.25 -2.27 -16.24
N GLY A 33 6.35 -1.72 -16.75
CA GLY A 33 6.36 -0.78 -17.88
C GLY A 33 6.19 -1.43 -19.24
N GLU A 34 6.35 -2.75 -19.36
CA GLU A 34 6.20 -3.52 -20.59
C GLU A 34 4.82 -4.18 -20.73
N GLU A 35 4.08 -4.29 -19.63
CA GLU A 35 2.77 -4.94 -19.56
C GLU A 35 1.64 -3.91 -19.48
N SER A 36 0.55 -4.17 -20.18
CA SER A 36 -0.68 -3.37 -20.08
C SER A 36 -1.73 -4.13 -19.27
N PHE A 37 -2.36 -3.46 -18.33
CA PHE A 37 -3.40 -4.03 -17.47
C PHE A 37 -4.69 -3.25 -17.63
N ASP A 38 -5.79 -3.93 -17.91
CA ASP A 38 -7.12 -3.30 -18.01
C ASP A 38 -7.82 -3.21 -16.64
N HIS A 39 -7.53 -4.14 -15.74
CA HIS A 39 -8.15 -4.25 -14.44
C HIS A 39 -7.11 -4.45 -13.33
N THR A 40 -7.36 -3.85 -12.14
CA THR A 40 -6.41 -3.98 -11.02
C THR A 40 -6.30 -5.39 -10.45
N ALA A 41 -7.30 -6.26 -10.65
CA ALA A 41 -7.20 -7.66 -10.27
C ALA A 41 -6.11 -8.40 -11.08
N ASP A 42 -6.00 -8.13 -12.39
CA ASP A 42 -4.96 -8.71 -13.23
C ASP A 42 -3.57 -8.26 -12.78
N LEU A 43 -3.41 -6.97 -12.53
CA LEU A 43 -2.18 -6.42 -11.96
C LEU A 43 -1.80 -7.10 -10.64
N LEU A 44 -2.75 -7.23 -9.70
CA LEU A 44 -2.48 -7.86 -8.40
C LEU A 44 -2.12 -9.33 -8.57
N GLY A 45 -2.77 -10.02 -9.52
CA GLY A 45 -2.46 -11.39 -9.89
C GLY A 45 -1.05 -11.54 -10.44
N PHE A 46 -0.67 -10.68 -11.37
CA PHE A 46 0.67 -10.63 -11.95
C PHE A 46 1.76 -10.39 -10.88
N LEU A 47 1.58 -9.37 -10.03
CA LEU A 47 2.51 -9.07 -8.94
C LEU A 47 2.59 -10.22 -7.94
N LEU A 48 1.46 -10.82 -7.56
CA LEU A 48 1.44 -11.95 -6.63
C LEU A 48 2.20 -13.15 -7.21
N ALA A 49 1.91 -13.52 -8.47
CA ALA A 49 2.58 -14.62 -9.15
C ALA A 49 4.10 -14.40 -9.24
N HIS A 50 4.52 -13.17 -9.59
CA HIS A 50 5.93 -12.81 -9.69
C HIS A 50 6.67 -12.98 -8.34
N HIS A 51 6.14 -12.41 -7.26
CA HIS A 51 6.79 -12.51 -5.96
C HIS A 51 6.73 -13.92 -5.36
N VAL A 52 5.67 -14.69 -5.65
CA VAL A 52 5.60 -16.10 -5.27
C VAL A 52 6.66 -16.92 -6.00
N ASP A 53 6.85 -16.73 -7.32
CA ASP A 53 7.89 -17.39 -8.09
C ASP A 53 9.29 -17.06 -7.52
N ARG A 54 9.56 -15.79 -7.19
CA ARG A 54 10.81 -15.40 -6.54
C ARG A 54 11.00 -16.07 -5.19
N ALA A 55 9.95 -16.14 -4.35
CA ALA A 55 10.01 -16.82 -3.06
C ALA A 55 10.29 -18.32 -3.22
N VAL A 56 9.70 -18.97 -4.23
CA VAL A 56 9.97 -20.38 -4.58
C VAL A 56 11.43 -20.58 -4.97
N ARG A 57 11.98 -19.72 -5.83
CA ARG A 57 13.39 -19.79 -6.28
C ARG A 57 14.39 -19.51 -5.14
N GLN A 58 14.06 -18.61 -4.22
CA GLN A 58 14.90 -18.30 -3.05
C GLN A 58 14.83 -19.39 -1.97
N GLY A 59 13.82 -20.24 -2.02
CA GLY A 59 13.50 -21.27 -1.05
C GLY A 59 12.34 -20.86 -0.16
N LEU A 60 11.28 -21.66 -0.19
CA LEU A 60 10.09 -21.44 0.60
C LEU A 60 10.38 -21.52 2.12
N TYR A 61 9.67 -20.69 2.87
CA TYR A 61 9.66 -20.81 4.32
C TYR A 61 9.15 -22.18 4.73
N ARG A 62 9.86 -22.82 5.64
CA ARG A 62 9.51 -24.11 6.20
C ARG A 62 9.50 -24.02 7.72
N SER A 63 8.59 -24.72 8.34
CA SER A 63 8.54 -24.86 9.79
C SER A 63 8.40 -26.31 10.19
N TYR A 64 8.91 -26.62 11.37
CA TYR A 64 8.68 -27.94 11.93
C TYR A 64 7.20 -28.09 12.31
N GLN A 65 6.58 -29.14 11.76
CA GLN A 65 5.20 -29.51 12.04
C GLN A 65 5.21 -30.87 12.74
N PRO A 66 4.50 -31.04 13.85
CA PRO A 66 4.37 -32.33 14.50
C PRO A 66 3.56 -33.28 13.60
N VAL A 67 4.17 -34.38 13.25
CA VAL A 67 3.54 -35.47 12.50
C VAL A 67 3.35 -36.64 13.44
N GLU A 68 2.15 -37.24 13.41
CA GLU A 68 1.84 -38.51 14.07
C GLU A 68 1.36 -39.48 12.99
N ASP A 69 2.10 -40.56 12.79
CA ASP A 69 1.71 -41.59 11.82
C ASP A 69 2.11 -42.98 12.28
N MET A 70 1.45 -44.00 11.67
CA MET A 70 1.73 -45.40 11.89
C MET A 70 2.71 -45.91 10.82
N ILE A 71 3.95 -46.10 11.24
CA ILE A 71 5.06 -46.43 10.33
C ILE A 71 5.68 -47.81 10.66
N LEU A 72 6.35 -48.43 9.66
CA LEU A 72 7.20 -49.56 9.91
C LEU A 72 8.52 -49.08 10.53
N GLY A 73 8.84 -49.57 11.75
CA GLY A 73 10.02 -49.14 12.48
C GLY A 73 9.74 -47.99 13.47
N LEU A 74 10.81 -47.26 13.85
CA LEU A 74 10.74 -46.17 14.83
C LEU A 74 11.26 -44.88 14.23
N ARG A 75 10.50 -43.77 14.41
CA ARG A 75 10.91 -42.41 14.05
C ARG A 75 10.44 -41.42 15.13
N GLY A 76 11.37 -40.64 15.69
CA GLY A 76 11.03 -39.70 16.75
C GLY A 76 10.59 -40.40 18.04
N THR A 77 9.48 -39.98 18.61
CA THR A 77 8.93 -40.51 19.89
C THR A 77 7.87 -41.56 19.60
N LEU A 78 8.04 -42.78 20.13
CA LEU A 78 7.04 -43.85 20.09
C LEU A 78 5.88 -43.50 21.01
N ASP A 79 4.64 -43.72 20.52
CA ASP A 79 3.42 -43.74 21.32
C ASP A 79 2.97 -45.21 21.51
N PRO A 80 3.32 -45.85 22.64
CA PRO A 80 3.00 -47.26 22.87
C PRO A 80 1.49 -47.48 23.02
N TRP A 81 0.78 -46.52 23.59
CA TRP A 81 -0.66 -46.61 23.78
C TRP A 81 -1.41 -46.61 22.44
N GLN A 82 -1.12 -45.64 21.60
CA GLN A 82 -1.71 -45.55 20.28
C GLN A 82 -1.33 -46.75 19.41
N THR A 83 -0.07 -47.21 19.49
CA THR A 83 0.39 -48.40 18.76
C THR A 83 -0.43 -49.62 19.13
N THR A 84 -0.72 -49.85 20.43
CA THR A 84 -1.51 -50.97 20.91
C THR A 84 -2.98 -50.81 20.53
N SER A 85 -3.56 -49.63 20.75
CA SER A 85 -4.98 -49.35 20.49
C SER A 85 -5.35 -49.44 18.99
N ARG A 86 -4.43 -49.10 18.10
CA ARG A 86 -4.62 -49.21 16.65
C ARG A 86 -4.17 -50.54 16.06
N LEU A 87 -3.95 -51.57 16.89
CA LEU A 87 -3.52 -52.90 16.50
C LEU A 87 -2.20 -52.88 15.66
N GLY A 88 -1.36 -51.88 15.86
CA GLY A 88 -0.08 -51.75 15.14
C GLY A 88 0.86 -52.92 15.30
N GLN A 89 0.80 -53.59 16.49
CA GLN A 89 1.60 -54.80 16.77
C GLN A 89 1.31 -55.96 15.83
N LEU A 90 0.06 -56.11 15.37
CA LEU A 90 -0.33 -57.18 14.44
C LEU A 90 0.18 -56.91 13.00
N SER A 91 0.45 -55.65 12.65
CA SER A 91 0.95 -55.24 11.35
C SER A 91 2.47 -54.95 11.33
N GLY A 92 3.15 -55.09 12.48
CA GLY A 92 4.56 -54.72 12.64
C GLY A 92 4.81 -53.22 12.56
N LYS A 93 3.77 -52.40 12.70
CA LYS A 93 3.85 -50.93 12.66
C LYS A 93 3.77 -50.31 14.05
N THR A 94 4.39 -49.16 14.19
CA THR A 94 4.35 -48.39 15.46
C THR A 94 3.83 -46.97 15.17
N VAL A 95 3.05 -46.41 16.09
CA VAL A 95 2.64 -45.01 16.06
C VAL A 95 3.79 -44.20 16.64
N CYS A 96 4.30 -43.32 15.81
CA CYS A 96 5.42 -42.43 16.14
C CYS A 96 5.04 -40.95 15.95
N ARG A 97 5.59 -40.12 16.79
CA ARG A 97 5.52 -38.65 16.67
C ARG A 97 6.91 -38.08 16.38
N TRP A 98 6.99 -37.26 15.36
CA TRP A 98 8.23 -36.54 15.03
C TRP A 98 7.89 -35.17 14.44
N ASP A 99 8.88 -34.29 14.45
CA ASP A 99 8.75 -33.03 13.75
C ASP A 99 9.28 -33.18 12.32
N GLU A 100 8.48 -32.76 11.36
CA GLU A 100 8.84 -32.74 9.94
C GLU A 100 8.88 -31.31 9.40
N LEU A 101 9.91 -31.00 8.60
CA LEU A 101 10.04 -29.69 8.00
C LEU A 101 9.12 -29.60 6.79
N ASP A 102 8.04 -28.84 6.93
CA ASP A 102 6.98 -28.77 5.94
C ASP A 102 6.74 -27.31 5.44
N THR A 103 6.30 -27.21 4.20
CA THR A 103 5.83 -25.97 3.58
C THR A 103 4.37 -25.69 3.84
N ASN A 104 3.59 -26.65 4.33
CA ASN A 104 2.16 -26.49 4.67
C ASN A 104 1.96 -25.63 5.92
N HIS A 105 2.36 -24.37 5.81
CA HIS A 105 2.32 -23.38 6.88
C HIS A 105 1.14 -22.41 6.69
N PRO A 106 0.53 -21.82 7.73
CA PRO A 106 -0.53 -20.82 7.61
C PRO A 106 -0.19 -19.64 6.69
N ILE A 107 1.07 -19.25 6.60
CA ILE A 107 1.52 -18.22 5.63
C ILE A 107 1.21 -18.64 4.20
N HIS A 108 1.61 -19.86 3.80
CA HIS A 108 1.40 -20.33 2.44
C HIS A 108 -0.09 -20.57 2.14
N ARG A 109 -0.84 -21.16 3.10
CA ARG A 109 -2.29 -21.32 2.94
C ARG A 109 -3.00 -19.98 2.82
N GLY A 110 -2.58 -18.96 3.58
CA GLY A 110 -3.11 -17.61 3.45
C GLY A 110 -2.78 -16.97 2.10
N ILE A 111 -1.58 -17.19 1.55
CA ILE A 111 -1.21 -16.74 0.21
C ILE A 111 -2.08 -17.45 -0.85
N ALA A 112 -2.21 -18.77 -0.76
CA ALA A 112 -3.03 -19.56 -1.67
C ALA A 112 -4.50 -19.12 -1.65
N TYR A 113 -5.06 -18.82 -0.47
CA TYR A 113 -6.41 -18.28 -0.35
C TYR A 113 -6.59 -16.97 -1.13
N HIS A 114 -5.66 -16.03 -1.01
CA HIS A 114 -5.76 -14.76 -1.74
C HIS A 114 -5.56 -14.92 -3.25
N ALA A 115 -4.72 -15.87 -3.66
CA ALA A 115 -4.59 -16.24 -5.06
C ALA A 115 -5.90 -16.85 -5.60
N ASP A 116 -6.55 -17.73 -4.82
CA ASP A 116 -7.85 -18.33 -5.18
C ASP A 116 -8.94 -17.23 -5.37
N LEU A 117 -8.94 -16.15 -4.56
CA LEU A 117 -9.86 -15.02 -4.74
C LEU A 117 -9.67 -14.34 -6.11
N LEU A 118 -8.42 -14.16 -6.55
CA LEU A 118 -8.14 -13.60 -7.87
C LEU A 118 -8.50 -14.58 -8.98
N LEU A 119 -8.17 -15.86 -8.82
CA LEU A 119 -8.49 -16.91 -9.79
C LEU A 119 -10.00 -17.10 -10.01
N ALA A 120 -10.80 -16.76 -9.01
CA ALA A 120 -12.26 -16.76 -9.11
C ALA A 120 -12.80 -15.61 -9.96
N THR A 121 -12.02 -14.55 -10.22
CA THR A 121 -12.46 -13.41 -11.04
C THR A 121 -12.34 -13.70 -12.53
N ASN A 122 -13.15 -12.98 -13.34
CA ASN A 122 -13.06 -13.03 -14.80
C ASN A 122 -12.13 -11.95 -15.39
N HIS A 123 -11.41 -11.23 -14.53
CA HIS A 123 -10.59 -10.09 -14.91
C HIS A 123 -9.10 -10.41 -15.06
N LEU A 124 -8.71 -11.68 -14.93
CA LEU A 124 -7.33 -12.09 -15.13
C LEU A 124 -7.07 -12.43 -16.59
N GLU A 125 -6.02 -11.87 -17.15
CA GLU A 125 -5.49 -12.31 -18.44
C GLU A 125 -5.01 -13.78 -18.37
N PRO A 126 -5.11 -14.53 -19.47
CA PRO A 126 -4.75 -15.96 -19.49
C PRO A 126 -3.31 -16.24 -18.99
N HIS A 127 -2.38 -15.37 -19.31
CA HIS A 127 -0.99 -15.50 -18.89
C HIS A 127 -0.82 -15.31 -17.38
N THR A 128 -1.44 -14.28 -16.81
CA THR A 128 -1.45 -14.02 -15.37
C THR A 128 -2.09 -15.17 -14.61
N ARG A 129 -3.25 -15.66 -15.11
CA ARG A 129 -3.95 -16.80 -14.52
C ARG A 129 -3.04 -18.02 -14.44
N MET A 130 -2.43 -18.42 -15.56
CA MET A 130 -1.54 -19.57 -15.63
C MET A 130 -0.37 -19.46 -14.62
N LYS A 131 0.31 -18.30 -14.60
CA LYS A 131 1.43 -18.09 -13.66
C LYS A 131 0.99 -18.11 -12.21
N LEU A 132 -0.20 -17.60 -11.91
CA LEU A 132 -0.73 -17.60 -10.55
C LEU A 132 -1.08 -19.03 -10.10
N GLU A 133 -1.67 -19.84 -10.97
CA GLU A 133 -1.95 -21.26 -10.72
C GLU A 133 -0.64 -22.04 -10.46
N GLU A 134 0.37 -21.89 -11.33
CA GLU A 134 1.70 -22.49 -11.13
C GLU A 134 2.33 -22.06 -9.79
N GLY A 135 2.20 -20.78 -9.44
CA GLY A 135 2.71 -20.25 -8.17
C GLY A 135 2.04 -20.91 -6.96
N VAL A 136 0.71 -21.05 -6.99
CA VAL A 136 -0.04 -21.71 -5.92
C VAL A 136 0.36 -23.19 -5.77
N GLU A 137 0.51 -23.92 -6.87
CA GLU A 137 0.97 -25.31 -6.84
C GLU A 137 2.39 -25.42 -6.27
N ALA A 138 3.27 -24.48 -6.63
CA ALA A 138 4.65 -24.46 -6.14
C ALA A 138 4.79 -24.24 -4.64
N LEU A 139 3.78 -23.62 -3.99
CA LEU A 139 3.76 -23.45 -2.53
C LEU A 139 3.66 -24.80 -1.77
N LYS A 140 3.16 -25.84 -2.42
CA LYS A 140 3.02 -27.20 -1.85
C LYS A 140 2.32 -27.20 -0.48
N CYS A 141 1.26 -26.42 -0.34
CA CYS A 141 0.46 -26.35 0.86
C CYS A 141 -0.98 -26.84 0.61
N ALA A 142 -1.71 -27.09 1.69
CA ALA A 142 -3.15 -27.34 1.59
C ALA A 142 -3.87 -26.09 1.08
N ARG A 143 -5.04 -26.27 0.47
CA ARG A 143 -5.88 -25.17 0.00
C ARG A 143 -6.22 -24.23 1.16
N GLY A 144 -6.06 -22.93 0.91
CA GLY A 144 -6.30 -21.91 1.92
C GLY A 144 -7.80 -21.73 2.22
N THR A 145 -8.08 -21.31 3.45
CA THR A 145 -9.41 -20.95 3.91
C THR A 145 -9.48 -19.44 4.22
N PRO A 146 -10.68 -18.85 4.33
CA PRO A 146 -10.82 -17.46 4.79
C PRO A 146 -10.10 -17.20 6.11
N HIS A 147 -10.11 -18.16 7.02
CA HIS A 147 -9.40 -18.08 8.30
C HIS A 147 -7.87 -18.01 8.10
N ASP A 148 -7.30 -18.80 7.17
CA ASP A 148 -5.89 -18.74 6.84
C ASP A 148 -5.52 -17.37 6.24
N GLY A 149 -6.42 -16.80 5.41
CA GLY A 149 -6.28 -15.45 4.85
C GLY A 149 -6.15 -14.37 5.94
N GLU A 150 -6.98 -14.42 6.97
CA GLU A 150 -6.89 -13.50 8.11
C GLU A 150 -5.63 -13.76 8.96
N LEU A 151 -5.30 -15.03 9.20
CA LEU A 151 -4.13 -15.42 9.96
C LEU A 151 -2.83 -14.94 9.31
N LEU A 152 -2.75 -14.87 7.97
CA LEU A 152 -1.59 -14.38 7.24
C LEU A 152 -1.11 -13.03 7.77
N PHE A 153 -2.03 -12.11 8.04
CA PHE A 153 -1.70 -10.75 8.48
C PHE A 153 -1.25 -10.64 9.94
N ARG A 154 -1.43 -11.71 10.72
CA ARG A 154 -1.01 -11.80 12.12
C ARG A 154 0.29 -12.57 12.30
N GLN A 155 0.77 -13.24 11.25
CA GLN A 155 2.01 -14.02 11.29
C GLN A 155 3.24 -13.11 11.39
N ARG A 156 4.24 -13.59 12.13
CA ARG A 156 5.57 -12.99 12.10
C ARG A 156 6.30 -13.48 10.85
N LEU A 157 6.53 -12.55 9.92
CA LEU A 157 7.23 -12.87 8.69
C LEU A 157 8.72 -13.07 8.96
N PRO A 158 9.36 -14.04 8.30
CA PRO A 158 10.79 -14.24 8.40
C PRO A 158 11.56 -13.05 7.82
N HIS A 159 12.40 -12.41 8.63
CA HIS A 159 13.16 -11.22 8.21
C HIS A 159 14.17 -11.49 7.09
N HIS A 160 14.65 -12.72 6.97
CA HIS A 160 15.61 -13.14 5.96
C HIS A 160 14.98 -13.47 4.60
N LEU A 161 13.65 -13.41 4.49
CA LEU A 161 12.90 -13.66 3.26
C LEU A 161 12.07 -12.42 2.91
N PRO A 162 12.66 -11.40 2.28
CA PRO A 162 11.99 -10.13 1.98
C PRO A 162 10.77 -10.28 1.06
N GLU A 163 10.77 -11.27 0.17
CA GLU A 163 9.66 -11.53 -0.76
C GLU A 163 8.33 -11.73 -0.03
N TYR A 164 8.34 -12.35 1.16
CA TYR A 164 7.10 -12.55 1.93
C TYR A 164 6.47 -11.23 2.41
N GLN A 165 7.27 -10.19 2.58
CA GLN A 165 6.73 -8.87 2.93
C GLN A 165 5.95 -8.27 1.76
N HIS A 166 6.47 -8.41 0.53
CA HIS A 166 5.79 -7.98 -0.69
C HIS A 166 4.50 -8.77 -0.90
N ILE A 167 4.59 -10.10 -0.85
CA ILE A 167 3.44 -11.01 -0.98
C ILE A 167 2.33 -10.64 0.00
N VAL A 168 2.65 -10.46 1.29
CA VAL A 168 1.63 -10.12 2.31
C VAL A 168 1.00 -8.76 2.06
N ARG A 169 1.74 -7.79 1.53
CA ARG A 169 1.18 -6.48 1.15
C ARG A 169 0.19 -6.62 -0.02
N ILE A 170 0.56 -7.39 -1.04
CA ILE A 170 -0.33 -7.67 -2.18
C ILE A 170 -1.57 -8.41 -1.70
N CYS A 171 -1.43 -9.45 -0.88
CA CYS A 171 -2.56 -10.17 -0.28
C CYS A 171 -3.48 -9.22 0.52
N ARG A 172 -2.91 -8.24 1.23
CA ARG A 172 -3.70 -7.24 1.94
C ARG A 172 -4.50 -6.35 1.00
N LEU A 173 -3.93 -5.95 -0.15
CA LEU A 173 -4.66 -5.21 -1.17
C LEU A 173 -5.81 -6.05 -1.74
N ILE A 174 -5.56 -7.32 -2.04
CA ILE A 174 -6.59 -8.25 -2.53
C ILE A 174 -7.72 -8.38 -1.50
N GLN A 175 -7.41 -8.68 -0.23
CA GLN A 175 -8.41 -8.80 0.83
C GLN A 175 -9.27 -7.55 0.98
N GLN A 176 -8.67 -6.39 0.84
CA GLN A 176 -9.34 -5.12 1.06
C GLN A 176 -10.11 -4.62 -0.18
N SER A 177 -9.78 -5.13 -1.37
CA SER A 177 -10.56 -4.91 -2.59
C SER A 177 -11.69 -5.94 -2.76
N SER A 178 -11.69 -7.01 -1.96
CA SER A 178 -12.71 -8.05 -2.03
C SER A 178 -13.94 -7.67 -1.20
N ILE A 179 -15.10 -7.67 -1.83
CA ILE A 179 -16.41 -7.46 -1.18
C ILE A 179 -17.32 -8.62 -1.50
N PRO A 180 -18.30 -8.95 -0.61
CA PRO A 180 -19.33 -9.91 -0.96
C PRO A 180 -20.17 -9.40 -2.12
N SER A 181 -20.35 -10.19 -3.17
CA SER A 181 -21.27 -9.92 -4.26
C SER A 181 -22.72 -9.97 -3.73
N GLU A 182 -23.54 -8.99 -4.09
CA GLU A 182 -24.95 -8.96 -3.71
C GLU A 182 -25.76 -10.06 -4.41
N GLU A 183 -25.29 -10.54 -5.58
CA GLU A 183 -26.00 -11.52 -6.41
C GLU A 183 -25.66 -12.97 -6.04
N THR A 184 -24.39 -13.28 -5.79
CA THR A 184 -23.92 -14.66 -5.58
C THR A 184 -23.50 -14.96 -4.15
N GLY A 185 -23.22 -13.93 -3.33
CA GLY A 185 -22.63 -14.07 -2.00
C GLY A 185 -21.14 -14.47 -2.04
N GLU A 186 -20.56 -14.66 -3.20
CA GLU A 186 -19.14 -14.88 -3.41
C GLU A 186 -18.37 -13.56 -3.30
N LEU A 187 -17.06 -13.65 -2.99
CA LEU A 187 -16.20 -12.46 -2.91
C LEU A 187 -15.83 -12.00 -4.33
N GLU A 188 -16.13 -10.76 -4.63
CA GLU A 188 -15.74 -10.09 -5.87
C GLU A 188 -14.59 -9.11 -5.60
N VAL A 189 -13.56 -9.14 -6.44
CA VAL A 189 -12.41 -8.22 -6.36
C VAL A 189 -12.71 -6.97 -7.17
N LEU A 190 -12.97 -5.86 -6.48
CA LEU A 190 -13.24 -4.57 -7.10
C LEU A 190 -11.97 -3.92 -7.65
N ASP A 191 -12.16 -3.07 -8.67
CA ASP A 191 -11.08 -2.21 -9.16
C ASP A 191 -10.67 -1.20 -8.07
N LEU A 192 -9.42 -1.26 -7.64
CA LEU A 192 -8.86 -0.38 -6.60
C LEU A 192 -8.92 1.10 -6.99
N ARG A 193 -8.92 1.42 -8.29
CA ARG A 193 -9.02 2.80 -8.79
C ARG A 193 -10.36 3.44 -8.43
N GLU A 194 -11.40 2.65 -8.25
CA GLU A 194 -12.73 3.11 -7.85
C GLU A 194 -12.86 3.36 -6.34
N GLN A 195 -11.94 2.85 -5.55
CA GLN A 195 -11.96 2.93 -4.10
C GLN A 195 -11.20 4.16 -3.58
N LYS A 196 -11.92 5.22 -3.23
CA LYS A 196 -11.35 6.50 -2.74
C LYS A 196 -10.33 6.34 -1.63
N LYS A 197 -10.58 5.45 -0.68
CA LYS A 197 -9.69 5.23 0.47
C LYS A 197 -8.32 4.73 0.01
N TRP A 198 -8.31 3.79 -0.95
CA TRP A 198 -7.07 3.21 -1.48
C TRP A 198 -6.32 4.21 -2.33
N MET A 199 -7.04 4.89 -3.19
CA MET A 199 -6.44 5.91 -4.04
C MET A 199 -5.80 7.04 -3.21
N HIS A 200 -6.41 7.40 -2.08
CA HIS A 200 -5.81 8.37 -1.17
C HIS A 200 -4.48 7.86 -0.58
N ILE A 201 -4.46 6.64 -0.05
CA ILE A 201 -3.25 6.03 0.54
C ILE A 201 -2.14 5.87 -0.49
N ILE A 202 -2.49 5.43 -1.72
CA ILE A 202 -1.53 5.22 -2.80
C ILE A 202 -0.97 6.56 -3.28
N PHE A 203 -1.81 7.57 -3.46
CA PHE A 203 -1.40 8.89 -3.89
C PHE A 203 -0.49 9.58 -2.86
N GLU A 204 -0.87 9.55 -1.57
CA GLU A 204 -0.03 10.05 -0.47
C GLU A 204 1.33 9.35 -0.44
N GLY A 205 1.34 8.01 -0.48
CA GLY A 205 2.56 7.20 -0.47
C GLY A 205 3.47 7.48 -1.68
N PHE A 206 2.88 7.63 -2.87
CA PHE A 206 3.59 8.01 -4.09
C PHE A 206 4.27 9.37 -3.94
N LEU A 207 3.54 10.40 -3.57
CA LEU A 207 4.08 11.75 -3.40
C LEU A 207 5.20 11.78 -2.35
N TYR A 208 4.96 11.16 -1.18
CA TYR A 208 5.98 11.08 -0.13
C TYR A 208 7.29 10.47 -0.63
N LYS A 209 7.20 9.36 -1.34
CA LYS A 209 8.36 8.65 -1.84
C LYS A 209 9.04 9.43 -2.96
N TRP A 210 8.26 9.99 -3.86
CA TRP A 210 8.78 10.80 -4.96
C TRP A 210 9.57 12.00 -4.42
N PHE A 211 9.01 12.81 -3.52
CA PHE A 211 9.73 13.92 -2.90
C PHE A 211 11.01 13.46 -2.20
N LYS A 212 10.94 12.32 -1.50
CA LYS A 212 12.09 11.79 -0.77
C LYS A 212 13.25 11.39 -1.69
N VAL A 213 12.96 10.90 -2.88
CA VAL A 213 13.97 10.53 -3.88
C VAL A 213 14.48 11.76 -4.61
N SER A 214 13.57 12.58 -5.12
CA SER A 214 13.90 13.76 -5.94
C SER A 214 14.67 14.82 -5.16
N LEU A 215 14.32 15.05 -3.90
CA LEU A 215 14.97 16.04 -3.05
C LEU A 215 16.18 15.50 -2.24
N ARG A 216 16.59 14.25 -2.48
CA ARG A 216 17.65 13.61 -1.68
C ARG A 216 18.97 14.38 -1.63
N ARG A 217 19.33 15.09 -2.71
CA ARG A 217 20.60 15.82 -2.84
C ARG A 217 20.47 17.33 -2.71
N SER A 218 19.28 17.84 -2.46
CA SER A 218 18.98 19.28 -2.44
C SER A 218 19.07 19.92 -1.05
N GLY A 219 19.47 19.16 -0.02
CA GLY A 219 19.47 19.63 1.38
C GLY A 219 18.12 19.55 2.07
N TRP A 220 17.05 19.21 1.36
CA TRP A 220 15.72 19.03 1.93
C TRP A 220 15.55 17.65 2.57
N LYS A 221 14.99 17.62 3.77
CA LYS A 221 14.59 16.40 4.48
C LYS A 221 13.09 16.19 4.35
N VAL A 222 12.67 15.03 3.88
CA VAL A 222 11.25 14.68 3.69
C VAL A 222 10.81 13.78 4.83
N ARG A 223 9.77 14.18 5.57
CA ARG A 223 9.27 13.49 6.77
C ARG A 223 7.75 13.51 6.84
N GLN A 224 7.18 12.59 7.60
CA GLN A 224 5.86 12.74 8.20
C GLN A 224 6.04 13.27 9.60
N ARG A 225 5.25 14.25 10.01
CA ARG A 225 5.31 14.84 11.34
C ARG A 225 4.04 14.53 12.11
N LYS A 226 4.20 14.32 13.40
CA LYS A 226 3.12 14.14 14.36
C LYS A 226 3.21 15.27 15.35
N TYR A 227 2.32 16.25 15.23
CA TYR A 227 2.21 17.34 16.16
C TYR A 227 1.22 16.99 17.29
N ARG A 228 1.58 17.31 18.51
CA ARG A 228 0.74 17.12 19.67
C ARG A 228 0.37 18.48 20.25
N TRP A 229 -0.87 18.58 20.68
CA TRP A 229 -1.33 19.75 21.41
C TRP A 229 -0.60 19.81 22.76
N SER A 230 -0.09 21.01 23.12
CA SER A 230 0.51 21.26 24.43
C SER A 230 -0.53 21.94 25.31
N GLU A 231 -0.65 21.46 26.54
CA GLU A 231 -1.37 22.15 27.59
C GLU A 231 -0.35 22.84 28.50
N PRO A 232 -0.78 23.89 29.31
CA PRO A 232 0.12 24.57 30.24
C PRO A 232 0.85 23.62 31.20
N ASN A 233 0.26 22.47 31.51
CA ASN A 233 0.79 21.46 32.43
C ASN A 233 1.25 20.16 31.76
N GLY A 234 1.48 20.15 30.44
CA GLY A 234 1.94 18.98 29.71
C GLY A 234 1.18 18.68 28.43
N GLN A 235 1.29 17.42 27.93
CA GLN A 235 0.59 16.98 26.71
C GLN A 235 -0.85 16.57 27.05
N SER A 236 -1.83 17.03 26.28
CA SER A 236 -3.21 16.57 26.42
C SER A 236 -3.39 15.15 25.84
N PRO A 237 -3.70 14.14 26.69
CA PRO A 237 -3.97 12.79 26.20
C PRO A 237 -5.35 12.68 25.52
N ARG A 238 -6.20 13.70 25.62
CA ARG A 238 -7.58 13.69 25.10
C ARG A 238 -7.72 14.29 23.72
N LEU A 239 -6.72 15.07 23.25
CA LEU A 239 -6.76 15.67 21.93
C LEU A 239 -6.03 14.77 20.92
N PRO A 240 -6.63 14.51 19.75
CA PRO A 240 -5.98 13.74 18.71
C PRO A 240 -4.76 14.48 18.19
N ALA A 241 -3.66 13.76 17.93
CA ALA A 241 -2.50 14.36 17.32
C ALA A 241 -2.78 14.75 15.87
N LEU A 242 -2.18 15.83 15.40
CA LEU A 242 -2.15 16.22 14.01
C LEU A 242 -1.03 15.43 13.29
N ILE A 243 -1.40 14.64 12.31
CA ILE A 243 -0.45 13.85 11.51
C ILE A 243 -0.46 14.45 10.10
N THR A 244 0.71 14.89 9.65
CA THR A 244 0.88 15.44 8.29
C THR A 244 1.23 14.34 7.31
N ASP A 245 0.81 14.48 6.08
CA ASP A 245 1.18 13.54 5.02
C ASP A 245 2.67 13.70 4.68
N ILE A 246 3.11 14.92 4.35
CA ILE A 246 4.48 15.20 3.96
C ILE A 246 4.91 16.55 4.55
N VAL A 247 6.12 16.59 5.09
CA VAL A 247 6.80 17.84 5.49
C VAL A 247 8.19 17.84 4.85
N LEU A 248 8.47 18.88 4.10
CA LEU A 248 9.80 19.18 3.57
C LEU A 248 10.48 20.18 4.48
N GLU A 249 11.68 19.86 4.97
CA GLU A 249 12.45 20.71 5.89
C GLU A 249 13.85 20.98 5.33
N HIS A 250 14.23 22.25 5.28
CA HIS A 250 15.57 22.67 4.90
C HIS A 250 16.21 23.47 6.05
N GLU A 251 17.02 22.82 6.86
CA GLU A 251 17.61 23.40 8.08
C GLU A 251 18.48 24.61 7.79
N ALA A 252 19.36 24.52 6.79
CA ALA A 252 20.28 25.62 6.46
C ALA A 252 19.55 26.87 5.93
N ALA A 253 18.42 26.71 5.25
CA ALA A 253 17.60 27.81 4.76
C ALA A 253 16.52 28.24 5.77
N GLN A 254 16.36 27.52 6.88
CA GLN A 254 15.29 27.72 7.88
C GLN A 254 13.90 27.79 7.23
N ARG A 255 13.59 26.78 6.39
CA ARG A 255 12.34 26.73 5.63
C ARG A 255 11.67 25.37 5.80
N ALA A 256 10.34 25.40 5.84
CA ALA A 256 9.53 24.19 5.81
C ALA A 256 8.32 24.34 4.87
N TRP A 257 7.96 23.26 4.19
CA TRP A 257 6.72 23.14 3.45
C TRP A 257 5.91 21.97 4.00
N VAL A 258 4.65 22.22 4.31
CA VAL A 258 3.69 21.17 4.67
C VAL A 258 2.85 20.86 3.44
N ILE A 259 2.84 19.61 3.02
CA ILE A 259 2.07 19.15 1.86
C ILE A 259 1.03 18.17 2.36
N ASP A 260 -0.21 18.39 1.95
CA ASP A 260 -1.34 17.53 2.27
C ASP A 260 -1.91 16.99 0.94
N ALA A 261 -1.87 15.67 0.78
CA ALA A 261 -2.28 14.96 -0.42
C ALA A 261 -3.79 14.69 -0.40
N LYS A 262 -4.50 15.09 -1.42
CA LYS A 262 -5.95 14.96 -1.49
C LYS A 262 -6.39 14.24 -2.76
N TYR A 263 -6.94 13.05 -2.60
CA TYR A 263 -7.59 12.34 -3.68
C TYR A 263 -9.10 12.58 -3.62
N TYR A 264 -9.59 13.47 -4.46
CA TYR A 264 -11.01 13.83 -4.52
C TYR A 264 -11.53 13.82 -5.95
N ILE A 265 -12.72 13.25 -6.12
CA ILE A 265 -13.45 13.24 -7.41
C ILE A 265 -13.81 14.68 -7.84
N LYS A 266 -14.08 15.55 -6.86
CA LYS A 266 -14.35 16.97 -7.06
C LYS A 266 -13.54 17.75 -6.02
N PRO A 267 -12.32 18.19 -6.38
CA PRO A 267 -11.42 18.89 -5.45
C PRO A 267 -12.00 20.22 -4.99
N LEU A 268 -12.76 20.89 -5.85
CA LEU A 268 -13.34 22.19 -5.57
C LEU A 268 -14.80 22.09 -5.14
N ALA A 269 -15.18 22.92 -4.19
CA ALA A 269 -16.58 23.15 -3.86
C ALA A 269 -17.16 24.23 -4.79
N SER A 270 -18.40 24.08 -5.20
CA SER A 270 -19.12 25.15 -5.91
C SER A 270 -19.53 26.22 -4.91
N SER A 271 -19.14 27.48 -5.16
CA SER A 271 -19.69 28.62 -4.41
C SER A 271 -21.15 28.88 -4.80
N LYS A 272 -21.87 29.62 -3.96
CA LYS A 272 -23.23 30.08 -4.31
C LYS A 272 -23.28 30.93 -5.60
N GLN A 273 -22.13 31.44 -6.04
CA GLN A 273 -21.96 32.26 -7.25
C GLN A 273 -21.37 31.47 -8.43
N GLY A 274 -21.26 30.13 -8.32
CA GLY A 274 -20.74 29.28 -9.39
C GLY A 274 -19.21 29.19 -9.48
N ALA A 275 -18.48 29.93 -8.67
CA ALA A 275 -17.01 29.84 -8.65
C ALA A 275 -16.52 28.55 -7.96
N SER A 276 -15.51 27.94 -8.53
CA SER A 276 -14.85 26.79 -7.93
C SER A 276 -13.93 27.25 -6.78
N MET A 277 -14.11 26.69 -5.59
CA MET A 277 -13.36 27.08 -4.38
C MET A 277 -12.75 25.88 -3.68
N VAL A 278 -11.54 26.06 -3.13
CA VAL A 278 -10.92 25.09 -2.22
C VAL A 278 -11.82 24.89 -1.00
N ARG A 279 -11.98 23.68 -0.54
CA ARG A 279 -12.84 23.36 0.61
C ARG A 279 -12.29 23.97 1.89
N SER A 280 -13.13 24.69 2.64
CA SER A 280 -12.75 25.33 3.90
C SER A 280 -12.15 24.34 4.92
N SER A 281 -12.64 23.11 4.96
CA SER A 281 -12.08 22.06 5.83
C SER A 281 -10.62 21.73 5.51
N HIS A 282 -10.22 21.77 4.24
CA HIS A 282 -8.83 21.52 3.83
C HIS A 282 -7.92 22.71 4.20
N ILE A 283 -8.44 23.94 4.02
CA ILE A 283 -7.72 25.16 4.43
C ILE A 283 -7.50 25.17 5.95
N ASN A 284 -8.55 24.85 6.72
CA ASN A 284 -8.45 24.81 8.19
C ASN A 284 -7.47 23.74 8.67
N GLN A 285 -7.47 22.55 8.04
CA GLN A 285 -6.52 21.49 8.35
C GLN A 285 -5.09 21.92 8.04
N MET A 286 -4.87 22.48 6.86
CA MET A 286 -3.56 22.97 6.44
C MET A 286 -3.07 24.09 7.35
N TYR A 287 -3.93 25.03 7.71
CA TYR A 287 -3.59 26.10 8.65
C TYR A 287 -3.12 25.56 10.00
N ALA A 288 -3.85 24.56 10.56
CA ALA A 288 -3.44 23.92 11.80
C ALA A 288 -2.08 23.22 11.68
N TYR A 289 -1.78 22.63 10.54
CA TYR A 289 -0.48 22.00 10.28
C TYR A 289 0.64 23.04 10.18
N MET A 290 0.44 24.11 9.42
CA MET A 290 1.43 25.19 9.28
C MET A 290 1.71 25.89 10.60
N GLN A 291 0.69 26.19 11.39
CA GLN A 291 0.83 26.75 12.73
C GLN A 291 1.61 25.83 13.67
N SER A 292 1.36 24.53 13.61
CA SER A 292 2.08 23.55 14.42
C SER A 292 3.55 23.43 14.00
N ALA A 293 3.84 23.50 12.70
CA ALA A 293 5.20 23.52 12.17
C ALA A 293 5.93 24.81 12.58
N GLN A 294 5.26 25.97 12.49
CA GLN A 294 5.81 27.25 12.91
C GLN A 294 6.10 27.29 14.40
N HIS A 295 5.21 26.74 15.23
CA HIS A 295 5.43 26.63 16.66
C HIS A 295 6.66 25.79 17.02
N GLN A 296 6.89 24.70 16.24
CA GLN A 296 8.07 23.84 16.44
C GLN A 296 9.37 24.53 15.99
N HIS A 297 9.30 25.40 14.99
CA HIS A 297 10.41 26.13 14.40
C HIS A 297 10.10 27.62 14.27
N PRO A 298 10.13 28.39 15.38
CA PRO A 298 9.65 29.79 15.38
C PRO A 298 10.38 30.73 14.41
N SER A 299 11.65 30.47 14.12
CA SER A 299 12.46 31.28 13.19
C SER A 299 12.35 30.85 11.72
N TRP A 300 11.66 29.74 11.44
CA TRP A 300 11.59 29.24 10.06
C TRP A 300 10.44 29.90 9.30
N LYS A 301 10.61 29.99 7.99
CA LYS A 301 9.53 30.34 7.08
C LYS A 301 8.77 29.05 6.72
N VAL A 302 7.47 29.01 7.04
CA VAL A 302 6.61 27.85 6.81
C VAL A 302 5.60 28.17 5.71
N GLY A 303 5.43 27.27 4.76
CA GLY A 303 4.40 27.32 3.73
C GLY A 303 3.58 26.04 3.68
N GLY A 304 2.43 26.09 3.03
CA GLY A 304 1.52 24.95 2.85
C GLY A 304 1.22 24.68 1.38
N MET A 305 1.01 23.42 1.04
CA MET A 305 0.55 22.99 -0.29
C MET A 305 -0.53 21.93 -0.16
N LEU A 306 -1.71 22.23 -0.70
CA LEU A 306 -2.76 21.26 -0.94
C LEU A 306 -2.57 20.68 -2.34
N MET A 307 -2.22 19.41 -2.43
CA MET A 307 -1.99 18.72 -3.69
C MET A 307 -3.14 17.76 -3.98
N TYR A 308 -3.91 18.08 -4.99
CA TYR A 308 -5.07 17.30 -5.41
C TYR A 308 -4.71 16.40 -6.59
N ALA A 309 -5.07 15.12 -6.49
CA ALA A 309 -5.14 14.28 -7.67
C ALA A 309 -6.38 14.66 -8.48
N GLU A 310 -6.21 15.02 -9.74
CA GLU A 310 -7.31 15.39 -10.61
C GLU A 310 -7.52 14.36 -11.71
N PRO A 311 -8.76 13.93 -11.92
CA PRO A 311 -9.17 13.32 -13.17
C PRO A 311 -9.61 14.39 -14.16
N ALA A 312 -8.95 14.47 -15.29
CA ALA A 312 -9.34 15.01 -16.62
C ALA A 312 -10.14 16.34 -16.78
N ASN A 313 -10.56 17.04 -15.73
CA ASN A 313 -11.47 18.18 -15.87
C ASN A 313 -10.91 19.57 -15.57
N GLY A 314 -9.63 19.73 -15.69
CA GLY A 314 -8.98 21.04 -15.64
C GLY A 314 -8.03 21.21 -14.45
N ALA A 315 -6.76 21.36 -14.80
CA ALA A 315 -5.74 21.74 -13.84
C ALA A 315 -6.09 23.10 -13.21
N PHE A 316 -6.00 23.21 -11.91
CA PHE A 316 -6.00 24.51 -11.27
C PHE A 316 -4.72 24.67 -10.44
N GLY A 317 -4.23 25.89 -10.42
CA GLY A 317 -3.17 26.31 -9.53
C GLY A 317 -3.56 27.66 -8.92
N VAL A 318 -3.67 27.70 -7.60
CA VAL A 318 -3.98 28.92 -6.87
C VAL A 318 -2.93 29.15 -5.80
N THR A 319 -2.40 30.35 -5.78
CA THR A 319 -1.45 30.79 -4.73
C THR A 319 -2.08 31.92 -3.95
N HIS A 320 -2.24 31.70 -2.64
CA HIS A 320 -2.79 32.67 -1.71
C HIS A 320 -1.98 32.67 -0.41
N SER A 321 -2.21 33.67 0.41
CA SER A 321 -1.75 33.68 1.80
C SER A 321 -2.91 33.44 2.73
N VAL A 322 -2.73 32.56 3.69
CA VAL A 322 -3.66 32.38 4.81
C VAL A 322 -2.98 32.93 6.05
N HIS A 323 -3.41 34.14 6.45
CA HIS A 323 -2.65 34.99 7.39
C HIS A 323 -1.21 35.21 6.86
N ASP A 324 -0.21 34.81 7.64
CA ASP A 324 1.20 35.00 7.31
C ASP A 324 1.81 33.79 6.58
N PHE A 325 1.00 32.80 6.19
CA PHE A 325 1.48 31.57 5.55
C PHE A 325 1.14 31.57 4.07
N PRO A 326 2.14 31.41 3.18
CA PRO A 326 1.86 31.09 1.78
C PRO A 326 1.19 29.74 1.67
N LEU A 327 0.09 29.69 0.92
CA LEU A 327 -0.67 28.49 0.65
C LEU A 327 -0.84 28.31 -0.85
N HIS A 328 -0.35 27.18 -1.36
CA HIS A 328 -0.59 26.74 -2.72
C HIS A 328 -1.65 25.65 -2.73
N ALA A 329 -2.59 25.71 -3.65
CA ALA A 329 -3.51 24.63 -3.92
C ALA A 329 -3.39 24.27 -5.40
N VAL A 330 -2.93 23.07 -5.71
CA VAL A 330 -2.60 22.64 -7.07
C VAL A 330 -3.21 21.27 -7.36
N THR A 331 -3.50 21.02 -8.63
CA THR A 331 -3.88 19.70 -9.12
C THR A 331 -2.72 19.05 -9.85
N LEU A 332 -2.58 17.75 -9.68
CA LEU A 332 -1.72 16.90 -10.47
C LEU A 332 -2.59 16.07 -11.40
N ASN A 333 -2.44 16.24 -12.70
CA ASN A 333 -3.16 15.46 -13.69
C ASN A 333 -2.57 14.04 -13.72
N LEU A 334 -3.38 13.05 -13.40
CA LEU A 334 -2.97 11.64 -13.44
C LEU A 334 -3.47 10.92 -14.71
N ASP A 335 -4.22 11.63 -15.58
CA ASP A 335 -4.72 11.11 -16.86
C ASP A 335 -3.88 11.62 -18.03
N GLN A 336 -2.57 11.51 -17.89
CA GLN A 336 -1.56 11.89 -18.90
C GLN A 336 -0.42 10.87 -18.91
N SER A 337 0.57 11.03 -19.77
CA SER A 337 1.73 10.14 -19.75
C SER A 337 2.45 10.19 -18.39
N TRP A 338 3.04 9.07 -17.97
CA TRP A 338 3.78 9.04 -16.72
C TRP A 338 4.95 10.03 -16.68
N GLN A 339 5.57 10.26 -17.83
CA GLN A 339 6.64 11.23 -17.99
C GLN A 339 6.14 12.63 -17.64
N ASP A 340 4.99 13.04 -18.19
CA ASP A 340 4.39 14.34 -17.92
C ASP A 340 3.98 14.49 -16.46
N VAL A 341 3.48 13.40 -15.81
CA VAL A 341 3.20 13.40 -14.35
C VAL A 341 4.46 13.72 -13.55
N LEU A 342 5.60 13.12 -13.92
CA LEU A 342 6.87 13.38 -13.23
C LEU A 342 7.42 14.77 -13.51
N GLU A 343 7.25 15.28 -14.71
CA GLU A 343 7.66 16.64 -15.11
C GLU A 343 6.85 17.70 -14.35
N ASP A 344 5.51 17.54 -14.26
CA ASP A 344 4.65 18.41 -13.46
C ASP A 344 5.06 18.43 -11.98
N LEU A 345 5.37 17.25 -11.42
CA LEU A 345 5.85 17.16 -10.03
C LEU A 345 7.21 17.85 -9.86
N GLN A 346 8.10 17.72 -10.84
CA GLN A 346 9.41 18.35 -10.80
C GLN A 346 9.26 19.89 -10.83
N GLU A 347 8.42 20.43 -11.71
CA GLU A 347 8.13 21.86 -11.74
C GLU A 347 7.54 22.37 -10.44
N LEU A 348 6.60 21.63 -9.83
CA LEU A 348 6.01 22.00 -8.55
C LEU A 348 7.06 22.02 -7.44
N ALA A 349 7.95 21.01 -7.40
CA ALA A 349 9.03 20.95 -6.44
C ALA A 349 10.02 22.11 -6.61
N GLU A 350 10.38 22.46 -7.83
CA GLU A 350 11.28 23.58 -8.12
C GLU A 350 10.67 24.92 -7.72
N ARG A 351 9.39 25.13 -7.95
CA ARG A 351 8.66 26.33 -7.48
C ARG A 351 8.71 26.44 -5.95
N MET A 352 8.50 25.36 -5.21
CA MET A 352 8.59 25.35 -3.73
C MET A 352 10.01 25.61 -3.24
N VAL A 353 11.00 24.98 -3.87
CA VAL A 353 12.41 25.09 -3.48
C VAL A 353 12.95 26.48 -3.74
N ASN A 354 12.59 27.09 -4.90
CA ASN A 354 13.13 28.34 -5.38
C ASN A 354 12.24 29.56 -5.08
N ALA A 355 10.97 29.37 -4.70
CA ALA A 355 10.08 30.48 -4.40
C ALA A 355 10.59 31.31 -3.22
N PRO A 356 10.69 32.63 -3.35
CA PRO A 356 10.82 33.48 -2.18
C PRO A 356 9.56 33.29 -1.32
N VAL A 357 9.75 33.04 -0.03
CA VAL A 357 8.60 32.90 0.94
C VAL A 357 8.02 34.28 1.26
N ASP A 358 8.39 35.32 0.55
CA ASP A 358 7.99 36.71 0.76
C ASP A 358 6.95 37.21 -0.27
N ALA A 359 6.31 36.32 -1.06
CA ALA A 359 5.28 36.67 -2.03
C ALA A 359 3.87 36.33 -1.58
#